data_de6072caa47ec90dccbc7666a78fc73f
#
_entry.id   de6072caa47ec90dccbc7666a78fc73f
#
_cell.length_a   1.000
_cell.length_b   1.000
_cell.length_c   1.000
_cell.angle_alpha   90.00
_cell.angle_beta   90.00
_cell.angle_gamma   90.00
#
_symmetry.space_group_name_H-M   'P 1'
#
loop_
_entity.id
_entity.type
_entity.pdbx_description
1 polymer ?
#
loop_
_entity_poly.entity_id
_entity_poly.type
_entity_poly.pdbx_seq_one_letter_code
_entity_poly.pdbx_strand_id
1 'polypeptide(L)'
;MLKLIGIPVTAFIVCALIGPVLIPYLHKLKFGQSIRECGPASHMAKSGTPTMGGLMMLAALLVALLWGNFTPHVIIALVLTVGHAVIGFIDDYIKVVMKRNLGLTAKQKFLLQFILAGAYVYFAETHIRNTELWVPGINAVIDLGWGYYVLAFLLLVGTTNAVNLTDGLDGLVSFVSLPVTLVFAFIAYMQGMLDLSGFALGLTGACLGFLLFNRHPARVFMGDTGSLALGGAIAALALLTRTELLLVIVGGIYVAEALSVIIQVTYFRFSGGKRIFRMSPLHHHFELGGWPEVKVVRVFTAVSCVLSVIGLCLWLNAFV
;
A
#
# COMPACT_ATOMS: atom_id res chain seq x y z
N MET A 1 -0.08 -3.26 26.65
CA MET A 1 -0.90 -2.10 26.28
C MET A 1 -0.09 -0.85 25.98
N LEU A 2 0.82 -0.39 26.87
CA LEU A 2 1.58 0.85 26.64
C LEU A 2 2.36 0.85 25.31
N LYS A 3 2.98 -0.29 24.94
CA LYS A 3 3.72 -0.43 23.67
C LYS A 3 2.80 -0.25 22.43
N LEU A 4 1.60 -0.83 22.45
CA LEU A 4 0.65 -0.75 21.33
C LEU A 4 0.13 0.68 21.08
N ILE A 5 0.11 1.52 22.12
CA ILE A 5 -0.23 2.96 22.00
C ILE A 5 1.01 3.75 21.61
N GLY A 6 2.17 3.42 22.19
CA GLY A 6 3.44 4.11 21.92
C GLY A 6 3.87 4.03 20.46
N ILE A 7 3.71 2.86 19.82
CA ILE A 7 4.14 2.64 18.44
C ILE A 7 3.45 3.60 17.44
N PRO A 8 2.11 3.66 17.33
CA PRO A 8 1.47 4.55 16.36
C PRO A 8 1.69 6.03 16.69
N VAL A 9 1.73 6.39 17.98
CA VAL A 9 2.02 7.76 18.41
C VAL A 9 3.44 8.17 18.02
N THR A 10 4.42 7.31 18.27
CA THR A 10 5.81 7.56 17.86
C THR A 10 5.94 7.66 16.34
N ALA A 11 5.31 6.75 15.57
CA ALA A 11 5.32 6.82 14.12
C ALA A 11 4.72 8.13 13.60
N PHE A 12 3.58 8.55 14.17
CA PHE A 12 2.96 9.82 13.83
C PHE A 12 3.88 11.01 14.11
N ILE A 13 4.42 11.09 15.32
CA ILE A 13 5.28 12.21 15.75
C ILE A 13 6.57 12.26 14.91
N VAL A 14 7.24 11.13 14.71
CA VAL A 14 8.48 11.07 13.93
C VAL A 14 8.22 11.50 12.48
N CYS A 15 7.14 11.02 11.86
CA CYS A 15 6.77 11.44 10.52
C CYS A 15 6.48 12.94 10.46
N ALA A 16 5.74 13.49 11.45
CA ALA A 16 5.44 14.92 11.54
C ALA A 16 6.69 15.79 11.72
N LEU A 17 7.69 15.31 12.47
CA LEU A 17 8.95 16.02 12.71
C LEU A 17 9.90 15.95 11.50
N ILE A 18 9.93 14.84 10.78
CA ILE A 18 10.77 14.67 9.58
C ILE A 18 10.25 15.53 8.42
N GLY A 19 8.94 15.67 8.27
CA GLY A 19 8.33 16.38 7.13
C GLY A 19 8.89 17.79 6.90
N PRO A 20 8.93 18.70 7.90
CA PRO A 20 9.46 20.06 7.74
C PRO A 20 10.93 20.11 7.31
N VAL A 21 11.71 19.07 7.55
CA VAL A 21 13.13 18.97 7.17
C VAL A 21 13.27 18.34 5.79
N LEU A 22 12.60 17.22 5.56
CA LEU A 22 12.73 16.43 4.33
C LEU A 22 12.11 17.15 3.12
N ILE A 23 10.93 17.76 3.26
CA ILE A 23 10.22 18.39 2.14
C ILE A 23 11.05 19.52 1.50
N PRO A 24 11.62 20.49 2.25
CA PRO A 24 12.50 21.49 1.65
C PRO A 24 13.77 20.91 1.02
N TYR A 25 14.30 19.82 1.59
CA TYR A 25 15.47 19.14 1.04
C TYR A 25 15.15 18.49 -0.31
N LEU A 26 14.02 17.79 -0.42
CA LEU A 26 13.55 17.21 -1.68
C LEU A 26 13.29 18.30 -2.73
N HIS A 27 12.74 19.45 -2.35
CA HIS A 27 12.57 20.61 -3.23
C HIS A 27 13.91 21.12 -3.78
N LYS A 28 14.93 21.27 -2.92
CA LYS A 28 16.27 21.72 -3.32
C LYS A 28 16.91 20.77 -4.33
N LEU A 29 16.71 19.47 -4.17
CA LEU A 29 17.20 18.46 -5.10
C LEU A 29 16.42 18.41 -6.42
N LYS A 30 15.39 19.27 -6.58
CA LYS A 30 14.48 19.29 -7.75
C LYS A 30 13.80 17.93 -8.00
N PHE A 31 13.47 17.23 -6.93
CA PHE A 31 12.75 15.96 -6.97
C PHE A 31 11.25 16.16 -7.28
N GLY A 32 10.93 17.12 -8.17
CA GLY A 32 9.58 17.34 -8.65
C GLY A 32 9.19 16.30 -9.69
N GLN A 33 7.99 15.75 -9.52
CA GLN A 33 7.43 14.79 -10.47
C GLN A 33 7.10 15.50 -11.80
N SER A 34 7.54 14.97 -12.94
CA SER A 34 7.05 15.39 -14.24
C SER A 34 5.64 14.84 -14.44
N ILE A 35 4.67 15.75 -14.58
CA ILE A 35 3.28 15.37 -14.79
C ILE A 35 3.11 14.93 -16.25
N ARG A 36 2.43 13.80 -16.47
CA ARG A 36 2.12 13.31 -17.81
C ARG A 36 1.13 14.26 -18.49
N GLU A 37 1.41 14.69 -19.70
CA GLU A 37 0.57 15.60 -20.49
C GLU A 37 -0.85 15.07 -20.77
N CYS A 38 -1.06 13.75 -20.68
CA CYS A 38 -2.35 13.09 -20.89
C CYS A 38 -3.23 12.98 -19.63
N GLY A 39 -2.81 13.57 -18.48
CA GLY A 39 -3.60 13.58 -17.24
C GLY A 39 -4.66 14.71 -17.20
N PRO A 40 -5.56 14.73 -16.19
CA PRO A 40 -6.48 15.84 -15.95
C PRO A 40 -5.73 17.18 -15.84
N ALA A 41 -6.28 18.26 -16.42
CA ALA A 41 -5.65 19.59 -16.40
C ALA A 41 -5.38 20.13 -14.98
N SER A 42 -6.17 19.70 -13.98
CA SER A 42 -5.98 20.00 -12.56
C SER A 42 -4.63 19.54 -12.01
N HIS A 43 -4.05 18.48 -12.59
CA HIS A 43 -2.75 17.95 -12.16
C HIS A 43 -1.57 18.84 -12.60
N MET A 44 -1.74 19.65 -13.65
CA MET A 44 -0.71 20.60 -14.07
C MET A 44 -0.34 21.62 -12.97
N ALA A 45 -1.32 21.98 -12.12
CA ALA A 45 -1.08 22.88 -10.99
C ALA A 45 -0.19 22.26 -9.88
N LYS A 46 -0.02 20.93 -9.88
CA LYS A 46 0.83 20.18 -8.94
C LYS A 46 2.28 20.03 -9.40
N SER A 47 2.62 20.62 -10.54
CA SER A 47 4.00 20.62 -11.07
C SER A 47 4.95 21.23 -10.06
N GLY A 48 6.07 20.55 -9.76
CA GLY A 48 7.04 21.02 -8.78
C GLY A 48 6.83 20.51 -7.36
N THR A 49 5.71 19.84 -7.03
CA THR A 49 5.55 19.16 -5.75
C THR A 49 6.56 18.00 -5.67
N PRO A 50 7.40 17.93 -4.62
CA PRO A 50 8.40 16.88 -4.51
C PRO A 50 7.76 15.51 -4.28
N THR A 51 8.41 14.46 -4.78
CA THR A 51 8.07 13.06 -4.57
C THR A 51 9.04 12.40 -3.56
N MET A 52 8.90 11.10 -3.32
CA MET A 52 9.69 10.30 -2.37
C MET A 52 9.36 10.59 -0.89
N GLY A 53 8.18 11.13 -0.61
CA GLY A 53 7.70 11.33 0.77
C GLY A 53 7.55 10.02 1.57
N GLY A 54 7.46 8.89 0.89
CA GLY A 54 7.48 7.57 1.51
C GLY A 54 8.71 7.30 2.40
N LEU A 55 9.82 7.99 2.15
CA LEU A 55 11.02 7.88 3.01
C LEU A 55 10.74 8.31 4.45
N MET A 56 9.92 9.35 4.68
CA MET A 56 9.59 9.75 6.06
C MET A 56 8.64 8.76 6.73
N MET A 57 7.73 8.14 5.98
CA MET A 57 6.85 7.08 6.50
C MET A 57 7.68 5.87 6.92
N LEU A 58 8.62 5.45 6.08
CA LEU A 58 9.50 4.32 6.37
C LEU A 58 10.37 4.60 7.58
N ALA A 59 11.01 5.76 7.66
CA ALA A 59 11.82 6.16 8.81
C ALA A 59 10.98 6.20 10.10
N ALA A 60 9.77 6.74 10.03
CA ALA A 60 8.84 6.81 11.16
C ALA A 60 8.43 5.41 11.65
N LEU A 61 8.12 4.48 10.73
CA LEU A 61 7.83 3.09 11.06
C LEU A 61 9.01 2.41 11.75
N LEU A 62 10.22 2.52 11.17
CA LEU A 62 11.42 1.88 11.72
C LEU A 62 11.73 2.38 13.14
N VAL A 63 11.64 3.69 13.39
CA VAL A 63 11.84 4.27 14.74
C VAL A 63 10.75 3.80 15.71
N ALA A 64 9.49 3.76 15.27
CA ALA A 64 8.39 3.32 16.12
C ALA A 64 8.51 1.85 16.53
N LEU A 65 9.03 0.99 15.67
CA LEU A 65 9.20 -0.44 15.97
C LEU A 65 10.28 -0.72 17.03
N LEU A 66 11.09 0.26 17.41
CA LEU A 66 12.01 0.13 18.55
C LEU A 66 11.27 -0.08 19.89
N TRP A 67 9.98 0.22 19.97
CA TRP A 67 9.14 -0.10 21.13
C TRP A 67 8.76 -1.58 21.22
N GLY A 68 8.80 -2.31 20.11
CA GLY A 68 8.39 -3.71 19.99
C GLY A 68 9.54 -4.71 20.04
N ASN A 69 9.21 -5.98 19.81
CA ASN A 69 10.21 -7.02 19.62
C ASN A 69 10.27 -7.38 18.12
N PHE A 70 11.46 -7.71 17.66
CA PHE A 70 11.67 -8.17 16.29
C PHE A 70 11.42 -9.70 16.22
N THR A 71 10.15 -10.09 16.35
CA THR A 71 9.74 -11.48 16.13
C THR A 71 9.92 -11.88 14.67
N PRO A 72 9.99 -13.18 14.33
CA PRO A 72 10.09 -13.63 12.94
C PRO A 72 9.01 -13.03 12.03
N HIS A 73 7.78 -12.88 12.51
CA HIS A 73 6.68 -12.23 11.78
C HIS A 73 6.98 -10.76 11.46
N VAL A 74 7.45 -9.99 12.45
CA VAL A 74 7.83 -8.58 12.24
C VAL A 74 9.02 -8.46 11.31
N ILE A 75 10.02 -9.34 11.42
CA ILE A 75 11.19 -9.34 10.54
C ILE A 75 10.76 -9.57 9.08
N ILE A 76 9.90 -10.55 8.83
CA ILE A 76 9.38 -10.81 7.47
C ILE A 76 8.57 -9.63 6.95
N ALA A 77 7.67 -9.07 7.78
CA ALA A 77 6.92 -7.89 7.41
C ALA A 77 7.83 -6.71 7.05
N LEU A 78 8.90 -6.50 7.82
CA LEU A 78 9.92 -5.48 7.54
C LEU A 78 10.71 -5.77 6.25
N VAL A 79 11.15 -7.00 6.04
CA VAL A 79 11.89 -7.38 4.82
C VAL A 79 11.04 -7.11 3.58
N LEU A 80 9.76 -7.48 3.61
CA LEU A 80 8.85 -7.22 2.50
C LEU A 80 8.60 -5.71 2.32
N THR A 81 8.40 -4.97 3.41
CA THR A 81 8.17 -3.52 3.37
C THR A 81 9.40 -2.77 2.84
N VAL A 82 10.56 -3.01 3.43
CA VAL A 82 11.82 -2.35 3.05
C VAL A 82 12.27 -2.79 1.66
N GLY A 83 12.12 -4.07 1.31
CA GLY A 83 12.44 -4.58 -0.02
C GLY A 83 11.63 -3.88 -1.11
N HIS A 84 10.32 -3.74 -0.92
CA HIS A 84 9.47 -3.00 -1.85
C HIS A 84 9.76 -1.48 -1.83
N ALA A 85 10.12 -0.91 -0.66
CA ALA A 85 10.59 0.47 -0.57
C ALA A 85 11.85 0.69 -1.41
N VAL A 86 12.81 -0.24 -1.39
CA VAL A 86 14.03 -0.16 -2.20
C VAL A 86 13.72 -0.22 -3.69
N ILE A 87 12.79 -1.09 -4.11
CA ILE A 87 12.34 -1.15 -5.52
C ILE A 87 11.75 0.20 -5.92
N GLY A 88 10.85 0.76 -5.09
CA GLY A 88 10.23 2.06 -5.32
C GLY A 88 11.25 3.20 -5.32
N PHE A 89 12.21 3.17 -4.40
CA PHE A 89 13.28 4.16 -4.33
C PHE A 89 14.15 4.18 -5.60
N ILE A 90 14.53 3.01 -6.11
CA ILE A 90 15.29 2.91 -7.36
C ILE A 90 14.48 3.48 -8.52
N ASP A 91 13.18 3.18 -8.57
CA ASP A 91 12.28 3.70 -9.61
C ASP A 91 12.16 5.22 -9.55
N ASP A 92 11.88 5.78 -8.38
CA ASP A 92 11.79 7.22 -8.15
C ASP A 92 13.13 7.92 -8.44
N TYR A 93 14.25 7.33 -8.01
CA TYR A 93 15.60 7.86 -8.25
C TYR A 93 15.91 7.96 -9.76
N ILE A 94 15.59 6.90 -10.51
CA ILE A 94 15.78 6.91 -11.97
C ILE A 94 14.92 7.99 -12.63
N LYS A 95 13.66 8.13 -12.21
CA LYS A 95 12.76 9.17 -12.75
C LYS A 95 13.25 10.58 -12.48
N VAL A 96 13.67 10.83 -11.24
CA VAL A 96 13.94 12.18 -10.75
C VAL A 96 15.37 12.63 -10.98
N VAL A 97 16.35 11.80 -10.58
CA VAL A 97 17.78 12.14 -10.66
C VAL A 97 18.34 11.93 -12.04
N MET A 98 17.99 10.81 -12.68
CA MET A 98 18.45 10.50 -14.03
C MET A 98 17.57 11.16 -15.10
N LYS A 99 16.49 11.88 -14.69
CA LYS A 99 15.55 12.60 -15.59
C LYS A 99 15.00 11.71 -16.70
N ARG A 100 14.77 10.45 -16.41
CA ARG A 100 14.14 9.51 -17.35
C ARG A 100 12.65 9.46 -17.02
N ASN A 101 11.78 9.81 -17.99
CA ASN A 101 10.31 9.77 -17.83
C ASN A 101 9.78 8.36 -17.48
N LEU A 102 10.54 7.31 -17.82
CA LEU A 102 10.29 5.93 -17.45
C LEU A 102 11.36 5.53 -16.43
N GLY A 103 10.92 5.21 -15.19
CA GLY A 103 11.77 4.62 -14.16
C GLY A 103 12.22 3.20 -14.53
N LEU A 104 12.09 2.26 -13.63
CA LEU A 104 12.28 0.84 -13.92
C LEU A 104 11.23 0.37 -14.95
N THR A 105 11.65 -0.47 -15.89
CA THR A 105 10.69 -1.13 -16.78
C THR A 105 9.77 -2.06 -15.99
N ALA A 106 8.57 -2.32 -16.51
CA ALA A 106 7.63 -3.26 -15.88
C ALA A 106 8.26 -4.64 -15.62
N LYS A 107 9.11 -5.12 -16.54
CA LYS A 107 9.84 -6.40 -16.39
C LYS A 107 10.84 -6.37 -15.24
N GLN A 108 11.57 -5.26 -15.07
CA GLN A 108 12.54 -5.10 -13.98
C GLN A 108 11.83 -5.01 -12.62
N LYS A 109 10.74 -4.21 -12.50
CA LYS A 109 9.93 -4.18 -11.29
C LYS A 109 9.39 -5.56 -10.92
N PHE A 110 8.80 -6.25 -11.90
CA PHE A 110 8.27 -7.60 -11.71
C PHE A 110 9.33 -8.59 -11.25
N LEU A 111 10.52 -8.58 -11.86
CA LEU A 111 11.63 -9.47 -11.48
C LEU A 111 12.07 -9.23 -10.03
N LEU A 112 12.22 -7.96 -9.61
CA LEU A 112 12.61 -7.64 -8.24
C LEU A 112 11.52 -8.03 -7.23
N GLN A 113 10.25 -7.82 -7.56
CA GLN A 113 9.11 -8.27 -6.75
C GLN A 113 9.05 -9.79 -6.68
N PHE A 114 9.37 -10.48 -7.78
CA PHE A 114 9.46 -11.95 -7.83
C PHE A 114 10.53 -12.49 -6.87
N ILE A 115 11.70 -11.86 -6.83
CA ILE A 115 12.77 -12.24 -5.89
C ILE A 115 12.32 -12.09 -4.44
N LEU A 116 11.65 -10.98 -4.10
CA LEU A 116 11.12 -10.76 -2.75
C LEU A 116 10.02 -11.76 -2.38
N ALA A 117 9.12 -12.07 -3.31
CA ALA A 117 8.09 -13.08 -3.10
C ALA A 117 8.69 -14.48 -2.93
N GLY A 118 9.73 -14.84 -3.71
CA GLY A 118 10.47 -16.08 -3.56
C GLY A 118 11.16 -16.17 -2.19
N ALA A 119 11.76 -15.09 -1.71
CA ALA A 119 12.34 -15.04 -0.38
C ALA A 119 11.27 -15.24 0.71
N TYR A 120 10.11 -14.59 0.57
CA TYR A 120 8.98 -14.83 1.48
C TYR A 120 8.57 -16.30 1.50
N VAL A 121 8.34 -16.91 0.35
CA VAL A 121 7.93 -18.32 0.22
C VAL A 121 8.92 -19.23 0.93
N TYR A 122 10.22 -19.05 0.68
CA TYR A 122 11.28 -19.84 1.29
C TYR A 122 11.28 -19.76 2.83
N PHE A 123 11.18 -18.52 3.37
CA PHE A 123 11.16 -18.32 4.82
C PHE A 123 9.85 -18.75 5.48
N ALA A 124 8.71 -18.52 4.82
CA ALA A 124 7.41 -18.87 5.36
C ALA A 124 7.22 -20.39 5.46
N GLU A 125 7.60 -21.14 4.41
CA GLU A 125 7.51 -22.60 4.38
C GLU A 125 8.34 -23.25 5.50
N THR A 126 9.56 -22.74 5.70
CA THR A 126 10.50 -23.37 6.63
C THR A 126 10.25 -23.02 8.10
N HIS A 127 9.58 -21.91 8.42
CA HIS A 127 9.60 -21.36 9.78
C HIS A 127 8.27 -20.87 10.36
N ILE A 128 7.22 -20.63 9.55
CA ILE A 128 6.09 -19.81 10.05
C ILE A 128 4.71 -20.40 9.77
N ARG A 129 4.49 -21.08 8.64
CA ARG A 129 3.13 -21.49 8.27
C ARG A 129 3.08 -22.70 7.35
N ASN A 130 1.90 -23.35 7.37
CA ASN A 130 1.46 -24.34 6.39
C ASN A 130 0.80 -23.68 5.16
N THR A 131 0.36 -24.50 4.20
CA THR A 131 -0.27 -24.10 2.93
C THR A 131 -1.80 -23.94 3.00
N GLU A 132 -2.35 -23.90 4.21
CA GLU A 132 -3.78 -23.72 4.46
C GLU A 132 -4.23 -22.30 4.16
N LEU A 133 -5.37 -22.18 3.49
CA LEU A 133 -6.06 -20.95 3.15
C LEU A 133 -7.45 -20.93 3.79
N TRP A 134 -7.72 -19.90 4.58
CA TRP A 134 -9.06 -19.66 5.10
C TRP A 134 -9.90 -18.89 4.06
N VAL A 135 -11.14 -19.38 3.84
CA VAL A 135 -12.10 -18.77 2.91
C VAL A 135 -13.17 -18.02 3.69
N PRO A 136 -13.18 -16.66 3.64
CA PRO A 136 -14.18 -15.85 4.32
C PRO A 136 -15.61 -16.17 3.87
N GLY A 137 -16.55 -16.11 4.80
CA GLY A 137 -17.99 -16.27 4.53
C GLY A 137 -18.48 -17.71 4.59
N ILE A 138 -17.70 -18.69 4.12
CA ILE A 138 -18.04 -20.11 4.28
C ILE A 138 -17.25 -20.77 5.42
N ASN A 139 -16.33 -20.04 6.03
CA ASN A 139 -15.47 -20.47 7.15
C ASN A 139 -14.75 -21.81 6.90
N ALA A 140 -14.46 -22.12 5.64
CA ALA A 140 -13.72 -23.30 5.25
C ALA A 140 -12.21 -23.02 5.26
N VAL A 141 -11.44 -24.03 5.63
CA VAL A 141 -9.98 -24.02 5.48
C VAL A 141 -9.61 -25.06 4.43
N ILE A 142 -8.88 -24.64 3.41
CA ILE A 142 -8.49 -25.46 2.25
C ILE A 142 -6.96 -25.52 2.22
N ASP A 143 -6.40 -26.71 2.19
CA ASP A 143 -4.97 -26.88 1.94
C ASP A 143 -4.72 -26.81 0.42
N LEU A 144 -4.02 -25.77 -0.01
CA LEU A 144 -3.66 -25.54 -1.41
C LEU A 144 -2.36 -26.23 -1.82
N GLY A 145 -1.64 -26.84 -0.89
CA GLY A 145 -0.31 -27.38 -1.14
C GLY A 145 0.60 -26.35 -1.84
N TRP A 146 1.31 -26.78 -2.87
CA TRP A 146 2.20 -25.86 -3.63
C TRP A 146 1.46 -24.70 -4.31
N GLY A 147 0.16 -24.83 -4.58
CA GLY A 147 -0.67 -23.75 -5.13
C GLY A 147 -0.73 -22.52 -4.24
N TYR A 148 -0.51 -22.69 -2.92
CA TYR A 148 -0.40 -21.58 -1.99
C TYR A 148 0.73 -20.60 -2.34
N TYR A 149 1.86 -21.10 -2.78
CA TYR A 149 3.02 -20.27 -3.15
C TYR A 149 2.74 -19.38 -4.36
N VAL A 150 1.96 -19.91 -5.31
CA VAL A 150 1.48 -19.13 -6.46
C VAL A 150 0.52 -18.02 -5.98
N LEU A 151 -0.39 -18.36 -5.06
CA LEU A 151 -1.31 -17.38 -4.46
C LEU A 151 -0.54 -16.29 -3.69
N ALA A 152 0.42 -16.67 -2.85
CA ALA A 152 1.24 -15.73 -2.08
C ALA A 152 2.02 -14.78 -3.00
N PHE A 153 2.59 -15.31 -4.09
CA PHE A 153 3.24 -14.51 -5.11
C PHE A 153 2.27 -13.51 -5.75
N LEU A 154 1.11 -13.97 -6.22
CA LEU A 154 0.10 -13.12 -6.86
C LEU A 154 -0.41 -12.05 -5.89
N LEU A 155 -0.57 -12.41 -4.61
CA LEU A 155 -1.02 -11.48 -3.58
C LEU A 155 0.04 -10.40 -3.30
N LEU A 156 1.31 -10.77 -3.16
CA LEU A 156 2.40 -9.81 -2.94
C LEU A 156 2.53 -8.85 -4.13
N VAL A 157 2.67 -9.38 -5.33
CA VAL A 157 2.85 -8.56 -6.54
C VAL A 157 1.57 -7.78 -6.85
N GLY A 158 0.41 -8.41 -6.74
CA GLY A 158 -0.88 -7.79 -7.00
C GLY A 158 -1.15 -6.63 -6.05
N THR A 159 -1.00 -6.84 -4.74
CA THR A 159 -1.27 -5.82 -3.72
C THR A 159 -0.29 -4.66 -3.84
N THR A 160 1.01 -4.91 -4.01
CA THR A 160 2.00 -3.83 -4.14
C THR A 160 1.71 -2.92 -5.32
N ASN A 161 1.37 -3.50 -6.47
CA ASN A 161 1.03 -2.69 -7.65
C ASN A 161 -0.35 -2.04 -7.53
N ALA A 162 -1.34 -2.68 -6.91
CA ALA A 162 -2.66 -2.11 -6.68
C ALA A 162 -2.62 -0.90 -5.74
N VAL A 163 -1.85 -0.97 -4.65
CA VAL A 163 -1.62 0.16 -3.75
C VAL A 163 -0.88 1.30 -4.45
N ASN A 164 0.14 0.98 -5.28
CA ASN A 164 0.84 1.97 -6.08
C ASN A 164 -0.09 2.66 -7.11
N LEU A 165 -0.99 1.92 -7.77
CA LEU A 165 -2.00 2.49 -8.66
C LEU A 165 -3.02 3.39 -7.91
N THR A 166 -3.25 3.15 -6.63
CA THR A 166 -4.15 3.95 -5.79
C THR A 166 -3.53 5.28 -5.36
N ASP A 167 -2.19 5.43 -5.45
CA ASP A 167 -1.46 6.67 -5.13
C ASP A 167 -1.52 7.71 -6.26
N GLY A 168 -2.72 7.99 -6.78
CA GLY A 168 -2.93 8.92 -7.87
C GLY A 168 -3.48 10.29 -7.47
N LEU A 169 -4.05 10.43 -6.26
CA LEU A 169 -4.63 11.67 -5.74
C LEU A 169 -4.08 12.02 -4.36
N ASP A 170 -4.09 13.32 -4.03
CA ASP A 170 -3.58 13.84 -2.76
C ASP A 170 -4.24 13.15 -1.56
N GLY A 171 -3.47 12.38 -0.81
CA GLY A 171 -3.89 11.66 0.38
C GLY A 171 -4.68 10.37 0.12
N LEU A 172 -5.07 10.05 -1.11
CA LEU A 172 -5.98 8.92 -1.39
C LEU A 172 -5.48 7.61 -0.79
N VAL A 173 -4.28 7.18 -1.16
CA VAL A 173 -3.73 5.90 -0.70
C VAL A 173 -3.58 5.86 0.82
N SER A 174 -3.13 6.96 1.43
CA SER A 174 -2.97 7.03 2.88
C SER A 174 -4.31 6.92 3.61
N PHE A 175 -5.34 7.68 3.18
CA PHE A 175 -6.67 7.62 3.79
C PHE A 175 -7.32 6.25 3.64
N VAL A 176 -7.24 5.64 2.45
CA VAL A 176 -7.78 4.30 2.18
C VAL A 176 -7.06 3.23 3.01
N SER A 177 -5.77 3.41 3.28
CA SER A 177 -4.97 2.43 4.04
C SER A 177 -5.23 2.46 5.55
N LEU A 178 -5.75 3.56 6.11
CA LEU A 178 -6.00 3.65 7.56
C LEU A 178 -6.94 2.54 8.05
N PRO A 179 -8.17 2.39 7.52
CA PRO A 179 -9.07 1.34 7.98
C PRO A 179 -8.51 -0.07 7.70
N VAL A 180 -7.79 -0.26 6.60
CA VAL A 180 -7.17 -1.55 6.24
C VAL A 180 -6.13 -1.95 7.28
N THR A 181 -5.18 -1.06 7.60
CA THR A 181 -4.13 -1.35 8.58
C THR A 181 -4.68 -1.54 9.98
N LEU A 182 -5.76 -0.83 10.36
CA LEU A 182 -6.45 -1.02 11.64
C LEU A 182 -7.11 -2.40 11.74
N VAL A 183 -7.74 -2.90 10.69
CA VAL A 183 -8.32 -4.26 10.66
C VAL A 183 -7.23 -5.30 10.89
N PHE A 184 -6.11 -5.22 10.16
CA PHE A 184 -5.01 -6.16 10.34
C PHE A 184 -4.34 -6.03 11.71
N ALA A 185 -4.27 -4.81 12.28
CA ALA A 185 -3.79 -4.60 13.63
C ALA A 185 -4.68 -5.32 14.66
N PHE A 186 -5.99 -5.20 14.50
CA PHE A 186 -6.95 -5.88 15.37
C PHE A 186 -6.89 -7.40 15.22
N ILE A 187 -6.86 -7.92 14.00
CA ILE A 187 -6.75 -9.37 13.73
C ILE A 187 -5.46 -9.92 14.35
N ALA A 188 -4.32 -9.29 14.13
CA ALA A 188 -3.05 -9.71 14.72
C ALA A 188 -3.09 -9.67 16.25
N TYR A 189 -3.74 -8.67 16.84
CA TYR A 189 -3.94 -8.57 18.28
C TYR A 189 -4.76 -9.76 18.81
N MET A 190 -5.89 -10.07 18.19
CA MET A 190 -6.77 -11.17 18.60
C MET A 190 -6.11 -12.54 18.41
N GLN A 191 -5.21 -12.69 17.45
CA GLN A 191 -4.39 -13.88 17.24
C GLN A 191 -3.20 -13.98 18.23
N GLY A 192 -3.03 -13.01 19.14
CA GLY A 192 -1.91 -12.98 20.09
C GLY A 192 -0.58 -12.51 19.50
N MET A 193 -0.56 -12.07 18.24
CA MET A 193 0.63 -11.56 17.54
C MET A 193 0.86 -10.07 17.85
N LEU A 194 1.12 -9.75 19.12
CA LEU A 194 1.17 -8.37 19.62
C LEU A 194 2.18 -7.49 18.89
N ASP A 195 3.36 -8.03 18.55
CA ASP A 195 4.39 -7.27 17.84
C ASP A 195 4.00 -7.00 16.38
N LEU A 196 3.32 -7.94 15.71
CA LEU A 196 2.77 -7.74 14.37
C LEU A 196 1.60 -6.75 14.39
N SER A 197 0.75 -6.78 15.43
CA SER A 197 -0.26 -5.76 15.67
C SER A 197 0.39 -4.38 15.83
N GLY A 198 1.49 -4.29 16.58
CA GLY A 198 2.29 -3.08 16.71
C GLY A 198 2.84 -2.59 15.37
N PHE A 199 3.32 -3.49 14.51
CA PHE A 199 3.76 -3.15 13.15
C PHE A 199 2.63 -2.52 12.33
N ALA A 200 1.43 -3.12 12.33
CA ALA A 200 0.27 -2.58 11.62
C ALA A 200 -0.18 -1.22 12.17
N LEU A 201 -0.17 -1.03 13.50
CA LEU A 201 -0.43 0.26 14.14
C LEU A 201 0.65 1.30 13.81
N GLY A 202 1.91 0.89 13.69
CA GLY A 202 3.01 1.74 13.24
C GLY A 202 2.79 2.28 11.84
N LEU A 203 2.30 1.43 10.92
CA LEU A 203 1.89 1.87 9.57
C LEU A 203 0.74 2.87 9.63
N THR A 204 -0.27 2.61 10.47
CA THR A 204 -1.39 3.56 10.69
C THR A 204 -0.87 4.91 11.15
N GLY A 205 0.01 4.94 12.15
CA GLY A 205 0.64 6.15 12.66
C GLY A 205 1.47 6.89 11.61
N ALA A 206 2.26 6.16 10.82
CA ALA A 206 3.05 6.72 9.73
C ALA A 206 2.16 7.34 8.64
N CYS A 207 1.07 6.66 8.23
CA CYS A 207 0.09 7.21 7.29
C CYS A 207 -0.57 8.49 7.83
N LEU A 208 -0.99 8.49 9.10
CA LEU A 208 -1.57 9.69 9.74
C LEU A 208 -0.58 10.86 9.77
N GLY A 209 0.68 10.60 10.12
CA GLY A 209 1.74 11.62 10.12
C GLY A 209 2.02 12.15 8.71
N PHE A 210 2.04 11.28 7.71
CA PHE A 210 2.23 11.66 6.31
C PHE A 210 1.09 12.51 5.77
N LEU A 211 -0.15 12.23 6.15
CA LEU A 211 -1.34 13.00 5.77
C LEU A 211 -1.28 14.48 6.19
N LEU A 212 -0.49 14.86 7.18
CA LEU A 212 -0.27 16.27 7.53
C LEU A 212 0.34 17.06 6.36
N PHE A 213 1.03 16.37 5.46
CA PHE A 213 1.75 16.96 4.33
C PHE A 213 1.20 16.55 2.96
N ASN A 214 0.53 15.39 2.90
CA ASN A 214 0.06 14.81 1.62
C ASN A 214 -1.43 15.03 1.36
N ARG A 215 -2.26 15.39 2.38
CA ARG A 215 -3.66 15.76 2.14
C ARG A 215 -3.77 16.97 1.22
N HIS A 216 -4.85 17.02 0.43
CA HIS A 216 -5.08 18.10 -0.53
C HIS A 216 -5.12 19.50 0.09
N PRO A 217 -4.39 20.51 -0.44
CA PRO A 217 -3.37 20.39 -1.48
C PRO A 217 -2.05 19.80 -0.95
N ALA A 218 -1.53 18.78 -1.63
CA ALA A 218 -0.33 18.07 -1.18
C ALA A 218 0.94 18.93 -1.27
N ARG A 219 1.75 18.88 -0.23
CA ARG A 219 3.09 19.49 -0.18
C ARG A 219 4.22 18.51 -0.55
N VAL A 220 3.90 17.23 -0.58
CA VAL A 220 4.81 16.15 -0.97
C VAL A 220 4.00 14.94 -1.43
N PHE A 221 4.44 14.25 -2.47
CA PHE A 221 3.87 12.98 -2.91
C PHE A 221 4.59 11.80 -2.27
N MET A 222 3.85 10.70 -2.08
CA MET A 222 4.40 9.48 -1.50
C MET A 222 5.50 8.89 -2.38
N GLY A 223 5.28 8.84 -3.66
CA GLY A 223 6.14 8.22 -4.67
C GLY A 223 6.08 6.69 -4.63
N ASP A 224 6.75 6.07 -5.61
CA ASP A 224 6.83 4.62 -5.69
C ASP A 224 7.55 4.04 -4.45
N THR A 225 8.47 4.80 -3.87
CA THR A 225 9.15 4.46 -2.60
C THR A 225 8.17 4.13 -1.48
N GLY A 226 7.16 4.97 -1.28
CA GLY A 226 6.19 4.79 -0.19
C GLY A 226 5.04 3.86 -0.57
N SER A 227 4.48 4.00 -1.76
CA SER A 227 3.31 3.24 -2.17
C SER A 227 3.59 1.75 -2.36
N LEU A 228 4.77 1.38 -2.94
CA LEU A 228 5.19 -0.03 -3.00
C LEU A 228 5.52 -0.58 -1.61
N ALA A 229 6.18 0.21 -0.73
CA ALA A 229 6.43 -0.18 0.66
C ALA A 229 5.13 -0.48 1.41
N LEU A 230 4.15 0.41 1.31
CA LEU A 230 2.84 0.28 1.95
C LEU A 230 2.10 -0.95 1.42
N GLY A 231 2.13 -1.18 0.11
CA GLY A 231 1.54 -2.36 -0.52
C GLY A 231 2.21 -3.67 -0.06
N GLY A 232 3.54 -3.69 0.02
CA GLY A 232 4.31 -4.82 0.55
C GLY A 232 4.00 -5.11 2.03
N ALA A 233 3.85 -4.05 2.84
CA ALA A 233 3.48 -4.17 4.25
C ALA A 233 2.06 -4.73 4.44
N ILE A 234 1.08 -4.23 3.68
CA ILE A 234 -0.31 -4.70 3.74
C ILE A 234 -0.40 -6.17 3.27
N ALA A 235 0.29 -6.54 2.19
CA ALA A 235 0.37 -7.92 1.74
C ALA A 235 0.99 -8.83 2.80
N ALA A 236 2.09 -8.39 3.43
CA ALA A 236 2.73 -9.12 4.51
C ALA A 236 1.79 -9.37 5.70
N LEU A 237 1.02 -8.35 6.10
CA LEU A 237 0.03 -8.49 7.17
C LEU A 237 -1.01 -9.56 6.84
N ALA A 238 -1.58 -9.55 5.63
CA ALA A 238 -2.57 -10.54 5.20
C ALA A 238 -1.99 -11.97 5.19
N LEU A 239 -0.77 -12.12 4.67
CA LEU A 239 -0.07 -13.40 4.61
C LEU A 239 0.26 -13.95 6.02
N LEU A 240 0.78 -13.11 6.91
CA LEU A 240 1.23 -13.50 8.24
C LEU A 240 0.05 -13.75 9.21
N THR A 241 -1.07 -13.07 9.02
CA THR A 241 -2.31 -13.32 9.77
C THR A 241 -3.20 -14.41 9.18
N ARG A 242 -2.78 -15.04 8.07
CA ARG A 242 -3.54 -16.08 7.34
C ARG A 242 -4.92 -15.61 6.88
N THR A 243 -4.98 -14.39 6.37
CA THR A 243 -6.21 -13.73 5.94
C THR A 243 -6.11 -13.18 4.51
N GLU A 244 -5.48 -13.96 3.63
CA GLU A 244 -5.16 -13.59 2.26
C GLU A 244 -6.39 -13.16 1.46
N LEU A 245 -7.44 -14.00 1.48
CA LEU A 245 -8.69 -13.70 0.77
C LEU A 245 -9.47 -12.56 1.42
N LEU A 246 -9.31 -12.36 2.73
CA LEU A 246 -9.91 -11.23 3.41
C LEU A 246 -9.36 -9.90 2.90
N LEU A 247 -8.08 -9.85 2.50
CA LEU A 247 -7.47 -8.66 1.91
C LEU A 247 -8.20 -8.21 0.62
N VAL A 248 -8.78 -9.13 -0.15
CA VAL A 248 -9.56 -8.78 -1.34
C VAL A 248 -10.79 -7.95 -0.97
N ILE A 249 -11.39 -8.21 0.19
CA ILE A 249 -12.56 -7.49 0.71
C ILE A 249 -12.10 -6.19 1.38
N VAL A 250 -11.24 -6.28 2.39
CA VAL A 250 -10.75 -5.13 3.17
C VAL A 250 -10.00 -4.13 2.28
N GLY A 251 -9.20 -4.64 1.34
CA GLY A 251 -8.47 -3.87 0.34
C GLY A 251 -9.25 -3.64 -0.96
N GLY A 252 -10.59 -3.74 -0.94
CA GLY A 252 -11.41 -3.69 -2.15
C GLY A 252 -11.26 -2.44 -3.00
N ILE A 253 -10.85 -1.31 -2.42
CA ILE A 253 -10.49 -0.11 -3.20
C ILE A 253 -9.26 -0.38 -4.05
N TYR A 254 -8.20 -0.97 -3.51
CA TYR A 254 -7.00 -1.33 -4.29
C TYR A 254 -7.34 -2.31 -5.41
N VAL A 255 -8.21 -3.29 -5.10
CA VAL A 255 -8.69 -4.27 -6.09
C VAL A 255 -9.45 -3.57 -7.20
N ALA A 256 -10.37 -2.64 -6.89
CA ALA A 256 -11.15 -1.89 -7.87
C ALA A 256 -10.25 -1.02 -8.77
N GLU A 257 -9.25 -0.34 -8.19
CA GLU A 257 -8.27 0.45 -8.94
C GLU A 257 -7.49 -0.42 -9.92
N ALA A 258 -6.91 -1.53 -9.46
CA ALA A 258 -6.13 -2.43 -10.29
C ALA A 258 -7.00 -3.10 -11.38
N LEU A 259 -8.18 -3.60 -11.02
CA LEU A 259 -9.10 -4.22 -11.97
C LEU A 259 -9.56 -3.23 -13.05
N SER A 260 -9.81 -1.96 -12.69
CA SER A 260 -10.17 -0.94 -13.68
C SER A 260 -9.10 -0.77 -14.76
N VAL A 261 -7.82 -0.86 -14.38
CA VAL A 261 -6.70 -0.79 -15.34
C VAL A 261 -6.64 -2.05 -16.20
N ILE A 262 -6.75 -3.24 -15.58
CA ILE A 262 -6.71 -4.52 -16.30
C ILE A 262 -7.85 -4.59 -17.31
N ILE A 263 -9.09 -4.29 -16.88
CA ILE A 263 -10.28 -4.29 -17.74
C ILE A 263 -10.12 -3.28 -18.88
N GLN A 264 -9.71 -2.04 -18.57
CA GLN A 264 -9.54 -1.00 -19.57
C GLN A 264 -8.52 -1.37 -20.63
N VAL A 265 -7.32 -1.82 -20.22
CA VAL A 265 -6.23 -2.17 -21.13
C VAL A 265 -6.61 -3.37 -21.99
N THR A 266 -7.23 -4.38 -21.39
CA THR A 266 -7.66 -5.59 -22.09
C THR A 266 -8.74 -5.25 -23.11
N TYR A 267 -9.79 -4.55 -22.70
CA TYR A 267 -10.87 -4.16 -23.60
C TYR A 267 -10.38 -3.25 -24.72
N PHE A 268 -9.52 -2.27 -24.43
CA PHE A 268 -8.96 -1.36 -25.42
C PHE A 268 -8.22 -2.11 -26.55
N ARG A 269 -7.44 -3.14 -26.17
CA ARG A 269 -6.71 -3.97 -27.15
C ARG A 269 -7.65 -4.81 -28.03
N PHE A 270 -8.68 -5.43 -27.45
CA PHE A 270 -9.58 -6.31 -28.20
C PHE A 270 -10.71 -5.61 -28.95
N SER A 271 -11.06 -4.37 -28.54
CA SER A 271 -12.16 -3.61 -29.14
C SER A 271 -11.74 -2.61 -30.22
N GLY A 272 -10.46 -2.63 -30.62
CA GLY A 272 -9.96 -1.67 -31.63
C GLY A 272 -9.88 -0.24 -31.09
N GLY A 273 -9.53 -0.04 -29.82
CA GLY A 273 -9.30 1.28 -29.24
C GLY A 273 -10.49 1.88 -28.46
N LYS A 274 -11.58 1.14 -28.24
CA LYS A 274 -12.71 1.60 -27.44
C LYS A 274 -12.39 1.57 -25.94
N ARG A 275 -13.01 2.47 -25.18
CA ARG A 275 -12.80 2.58 -23.72
C ARG A 275 -14.09 2.25 -22.98
N ILE A 276 -13.95 1.52 -21.83
CA ILE A 276 -15.05 1.28 -20.87
C ILE A 276 -15.10 2.46 -19.90
N PHE A 277 -13.96 2.78 -19.28
CA PHE A 277 -13.84 3.92 -18.38
C PHE A 277 -13.32 5.15 -19.16
N ARG A 278 -13.70 6.35 -18.73
CA ARG A 278 -13.14 7.62 -19.27
C ARG A 278 -11.63 7.63 -19.22
N MET A 279 -11.09 7.16 -18.07
CA MET A 279 -9.67 6.91 -17.80
C MET A 279 -9.55 5.84 -16.72
N SER A 280 -8.45 5.10 -16.67
CA SER A 280 -8.06 4.22 -15.57
C SER A 280 -6.71 4.67 -15.02
N PRO A 281 -6.43 4.50 -13.73
CA PRO A 281 -7.25 3.87 -12.67
C PRO A 281 -8.59 4.56 -12.39
N LEU A 282 -9.44 3.94 -11.55
CA LEU A 282 -10.84 4.32 -11.37
C LEU A 282 -11.05 5.73 -10.81
N HIS A 283 -10.17 6.22 -9.94
CA HIS A 283 -10.24 7.59 -9.43
C HIS A 283 -10.25 8.64 -10.55
N HIS A 284 -9.46 8.46 -11.62
CA HIS A 284 -9.47 9.36 -12.77
C HIS A 284 -10.78 9.33 -13.56
N HIS A 285 -11.47 8.18 -13.57
CA HIS A 285 -12.80 8.10 -14.19
C HIS A 285 -13.80 9.05 -13.53
N PHE A 286 -13.75 9.15 -12.19
CA PHE A 286 -14.63 10.05 -11.43
C PHE A 286 -14.22 11.52 -11.57
N GLU A 287 -12.89 11.83 -11.57
CA GLU A 287 -12.41 13.20 -11.81
C GLU A 287 -12.86 13.70 -13.19
N LEU A 288 -12.65 12.91 -14.26
CA LEU A 288 -13.13 13.24 -15.60
C LEU A 288 -14.66 13.20 -15.71
N GLY A 289 -15.34 12.62 -14.71
CA GLY A 289 -16.77 12.70 -14.50
C GLY A 289 -17.25 13.99 -13.85
N GLY A 290 -16.31 14.90 -13.47
CA GLY A 290 -16.61 16.19 -12.84
C GLY A 290 -16.61 16.15 -11.31
N TRP A 291 -16.12 15.07 -10.68
CA TRP A 291 -15.96 15.07 -9.23
C TRP A 291 -14.67 15.79 -8.82
N PRO A 292 -14.75 16.72 -7.84
CA PRO A 292 -13.54 17.28 -7.24
C PRO A 292 -12.71 16.19 -6.58
N GLU A 293 -11.37 16.30 -6.64
CA GLU A 293 -10.42 15.36 -6.06
C GLU A 293 -10.76 15.01 -4.60
N VAL A 294 -11.03 16.01 -3.76
CA VAL A 294 -11.40 15.82 -2.36
C VAL A 294 -12.67 14.96 -2.19
N LYS A 295 -13.63 15.05 -3.12
CA LYS A 295 -14.84 14.22 -3.10
C LYS A 295 -14.50 12.77 -3.41
N VAL A 296 -13.65 12.53 -4.41
CA VAL A 296 -13.20 11.16 -4.76
C VAL A 296 -12.51 10.53 -3.56
N VAL A 297 -11.55 11.23 -2.95
CA VAL A 297 -10.81 10.75 -1.76
C VAL A 297 -11.77 10.42 -0.61
N ARG A 298 -12.72 11.29 -0.29
CA ARG A 298 -13.71 11.06 0.80
C ARG A 298 -14.58 9.84 0.53
N VAL A 299 -15.10 9.69 -0.69
CA VAL A 299 -15.97 8.56 -1.04
C VAL A 299 -15.18 7.25 -1.01
N PHE A 300 -13.98 7.22 -1.57
CA PHE A 300 -13.14 6.02 -1.57
C PHE A 300 -12.74 5.61 -0.15
N THR A 301 -12.42 6.60 0.70
CA THR A 301 -12.16 6.34 2.13
C THR A 301 -13.39 5.78 2.83
N ALA A 302 -14.57 6.36 2.60
CA ALA A 302 -15.81 5.85 3.20
C ALA A 302 -16.11 4.42 2.76
N VAL A 303 -15.93 4.10 1.46
CA VAL A 303 -16.08 2.74 0.95
C VAL A 303 -15.04 1.80 1.57
N SER A 304 -13.77 2.23 1.71
CA SER A 304 -12.74 1.45 2.40
C SER A 304 -13.11 1.16 3.86
N CYS A 305 -13.67 2.14 4.58
CA CYS A 305 -14.17 1.92 5.95
C CYS A 305 -15.29 0.87 5.98
N VAL A 306 -16.27 0.96 5.07
CA VAL A 306 -17.37 -0.02 4.99
C VAL A 306 -16.83 -1.42 4.69
N LEU A 307 -15.95 -1.57 3.71
CA LEU A 307 -15.34 -2.84 3.35
C LEU A 307 -14.49 -3.41 4.50
N SER A 308 -13.80 -2.56 5.24
CA SER A 308 -13.03 -2.93 6.43
C SER A 308 -13.94 -3.46 7.55
N VAL A 309 -15.09 -2.81 7.78
CA VAL A 309 -16.08 -3.30 8.76
C VAL A 309 -16.66 -4.64 8.31
N ILE A 310 -17.03 -4.77 7.04
CA ILE A 310 -17.53 -6.06 6.49
C ILE A 310 -16.48 -7.15 6.68
N GLY A 311 -15.23 -6.90 6.30
CA GLY A 311 -14.15 -7.86 6.46
C GLY A 311 -13.92 -8.25 7.93
N LEU A 312 -13.94 -7.27 8.84
CA LEU A 312 -13.82 -7.53 10.26
C LEU A 312 -14.97 -8.37 10.81
N CYS A 313 -16.22 -8.10 10.41
CA CYS A 313 -17.39 -8.91 10.79
C CYS A 313 -17.27 -10.35 10.28
N LEU A 314 -16.80 -10.56 9.05
CA LEU A 314 -16.58 -11.90 8.50
C LEU A 314 -15.52 -12.67 9.28
N TRP A 315 -14.44 -11.99 9.69
CA TRP A 315 -13.39 -12.60 10.50
C TRP A 315 -13.87 -12.93 11.90
N LEU A 316 -14.57 -12.01 12.57
CA LEU A 316 -15.13 -12.23 13.92
C LEU A 316 -16.12 -13.40 13.93
N ASN A 317 -16.99 -13.51 12.92
CA ASN A 317 -17.94 -14.61 12.81
C ASN A 317 -17.27 -16.00 12.62
N ALA A 318 -16.00 -16.03 12.20
CA ALA A 318 -15.27 -17.26 11.98
C ALA A 318 -14.41 -17.69 13.17
N PHE A 319 -13.90 -16.73 13.96
CA PHE A 319 -12.83 -16.98 14.94
C PHE A 319 -13.18 -16.53 16.38
N VAL A 320 -14.29 -15.84 16.57
CA VAL A 320 -14.79 -15.39 17.88
C VAL A 320 -16.22 -15.85 18.07
#